data_e5cd6a5e214de902665e8072d53d0d43
#
_entry.id   e5cd6a5e214de902665e8072d53d0d43
#
_cell.length_a   1.000
_cell.length_b   1.000
_cell.length_c   1.000
_cell.angle_alpha   90.00
_cell.angle_beta   90.00
_cell.angle_gamma   90.00
#
_symmetry.space_group_name_H-M   'P 1'
#
loop_
_entity.id
_entity.type
_entity.pdbx_description
1 polymer ?
#
loop_
_entity_poly.entity_id
_entity_poly.type
_entity_poly.pdbx_seq_one_letter_code
_entity_poly.pdbx_strand_id
1 'polypeptide(L)'
;MILGTIAVKEPEFLKEMVGKYGEKIAVGVDARDGYVAINGWKEITAQESFSFCKNLRDMGVKTVIYTDISRDGGLEGTNMDAYRKLQQIEGLEVTASG
;
A
#
# COMPACT_ATOMS: atom_id res chain seq x y z
N MET A 1 12.04 -5.47 -6.08
CA MET A 1 12.29 -4.22 -5.32
C MET A 1 11.04 -3.81 -4.56
N ILE A 2 11.17 -3.56 -3.29
CA ILE A 2 10.05 -3.13 -2.45
C ILE A 2 10.25 -1.69 -2.02
N LEU A 3 9.26 -0.86 -2.31
CA LEU A 3 9.28 0.56 -1.92
C LEU A 3 8.22 0.79 -0.85
N GLY A 4 8.57 1.56 0.15
CA GLY A 4 7.66 1.84 1.26
C GLY A 4 7.35 3.32 1.39
N THR A 5 7.83 3.94 2.47
CA THR A 5 7.59 5.36 2.76
C THR A 5 7.85 6.28 1.56
N ILE A 6 8.86 5.97 0.77
CA ILE A 6 9.22 6.81 -0.38
C ILE A 6 8.10 6.87 -1.42
N ALA A 7 7.28 5.82 -1.50
CA ALA A 7 6.16 5.82 -2.44
C ALA A 7 5.12 6.88 -2.07
N VAL A 8 5.03 7.23 -0.79
CA VAL A 8 4.13 8.26 -0.32
C VAL A 8 4.76 9.65 -0.46
N LYS A 9 6.02 9.77 -0.06
CA LYS A 9 6.70 11.06 -0.01
C LYS A 9 7.21 11.54 -1.35
N GLU A 10 7.58 10.61 -2.23
CA GLU A 10 8.19 10.91 -3.51
C GLU A 10 7.45 10.22 -4.64
N PRO A 11 6.24 10.70 -4.97
CA PRO A 11 5.45 10.02 -6.00
C PRO A 11 6.10 10.10 -7.39
N GLU A 12 6.83 11.16 -7.66
CA GLU A 12 7.51 11.27 -8.95
C GLU A 12 8.65 10.28 -9.07
N PHE A 13 9.38 10.05 -7.98
CA PHE A 13 10.41 9.03 -7.96
C PHE A 13 9.80 7.65 -8.19
N LEU A 14 8.66 7.39 -7.56
CA LEU A 14 7.96 6.13 -7.75
C LEU A 14 7.57 5.93 -9.21
N LYS A 15 7.03 6.97 -9.84
CA LYS A 15 6.67 6.90 -11.26
C LYS A 15 7.88 6.56 -12.12
N GLU A 16 9.01 7.18 -11.83
CA GLU A 16 10.24 6.92 -12.56
C GLU A 16 10.67 5.48 -12.41
N MET A 17 10.63 4.96 -11.19
CA MET A 17 11.03 3.59 -10.93
C MET A 17 10.08 2.58 -11.58
N VAL A 18 8.79 2.88 -11.56
CA VAL A 18 7.80 2.03 -12.24
C VAL A 18 8.07 2.01 -13.73
N GLY A 19 8.43 3.15 -14.31
CA GLY A 19 8.77 3.22 -15.73
C GLY A 19 10.01 2.39 -16.08
N LYS A 20 10.97 2.28 -15.15
CA LYS A 20 12.20 1.52 -15.40
C LYS A 20 12.05 0.05 -15.12
N TYR A 21 11.36 -0.32 -14.07
CA TYR A 21 11.34 -1.69 -13.58
C TYR A 21 9.98 -2.37 -13.70
N GLY A 22 8.92 -1.58 -13.83
CA GLY A 22 7.59 -2.12 -14.09
C GLY A 22 7.15 -3.18 -13.10
N GLU A 23 6.95 -4.40 -13.60
CA GLU A 23 6.43 -5.50 -12.80
C GLU A 23 7.35 -5.94 -11.66
N LYS A 24 8.61 -5.53 -11.70
CA LYS A 24 9.56 -5.91 -10.66
C LYS A 24 9.42 -5.09 -9.39
N ILE A 25 8.59 -4.05 -9.42
CA ILE A 25 8.38 -3.20 -8.26
C ILE A 25 7.19 -3.71 -7.45
N ALA A 26 7.42 -3.87 -6.16
CA ALA A 26 6.35 -4.08 -5.19
C ALA A 26 6.37 -2.89 -4.24
N VAL A 27 5.20 -2.41 -3.85
CA VAL A 27 5.10 -1.31 -2.91
C VAL A 27 4.57 -1.84 -1.58
N GLY A 28 5.32 -1.60 -0.51
CA GLY A 28 4.88 -1.94 0.82
C GLY A 28 3.98 -0.83 1.36
N VAL A 29 2.76 -1.18 1.71
CA VAL A 29 1.81 -0.23 2.28
C VAL A 29 1.50 -0.67 3.70
N ASP A 30 1.95 0.11 4.66
CA ASP A 30 1.60 -0.10 6.06
C ASP A 30 0.40 0.78 6.36
N ALA A 31 -0.61 0.22 7.01
CA ALA A 31 -1.83 0.96 7.26
C ALA A 31 -2.29 0.77 8.70
N ARG A 32 -2.82 1.83 9.26
CA ARG A 32 -3.42 1.81 10.58
C ARG A 32 -4.80 2.44 10.47
N ASP A 33 -5.82 1.66 10.86
CA ASP A 33 -7.21 2.11 10.81
C ASP A 33 -7.62 2.60 9.41
N GLY A 34 -7.03 2.01 8.38
CA GLY A 34 -7.36 2.34 7.00
C GLY A 34 -6.56 3.48 6.39
N TYR A 35 -5.62 4.05 7.15
CA TYR A 35 -4.77 5.14 6.66
C TYR A 35 -3.33 4.69 6.55
N VAL A 36 -2.64 5.22 5.54
CA VAL A 36 -1.26 4.82 5.27
C VAL A 36 -0.33 5.35 6.35
N ALA A 37 0.51 4.46 6.89
CA ALA A 37 1.53 4.81 7.87
C ALA A 37 2.89 4.89 7.19
N ILE A 38 3.71 5.83 7.62
CA ILE A 38 5.04 6.05 7.07
C ILE A 38 6.06 6.25 8.19
N ASN A 39 7.31 6.36 7.80
CA ASN A 39 8.42 6.63 8.74
C ASN A 39 8.49 5.62 9.88
N GLY A 40 8.43 4.32 9.53
CA GLY A 40 8.51 3.27 10.54
C GLY A 40 7.31 3.29 11.48
N TRP A 41 6.14 3.65 10.95
CA TRP A 41 4.86 3.70 11.66
C TRP A 41 4.75 4.90 12.62
N LYS A 42 5.70 5.80 12.57
CA LYS A 42 5.68 6.97 13.46
C LYS A 42 4.69 8.03 13.04
N GLU A 43 4.31 8.00 11.79
CA GLU A 43 3.39 8.99 11.25
C GLU A 43 2.27 8.31 10.49
N ILE A 44 1.02 8.65 10.84
CA ILE A 44 -0.15 8.16 10.12
C ILE A 44 -0.64 9.30 9.24
N THR A 45 -0.69 9.06 7.93
CA THR A 45 -1.09 10.08 6.98
C THR A 45 -2.62 10.17 6.91
N ALA A 46 -3.11 11.22 6.25
CA ALA A 46 -4.52 11.35 5.95
C ALA A 46 -4.91 10.59 4.67
N GLN A 47 -3.97 9.86 4.09
CA GLN A 47 -4.18 9.12 2.86
C GLN A 47 -4.82 7.77 3.15
N GLU A 48 -6.01 7.54 2.62
CA GLU A 48 -6.65 6.22 2.76
C GLU A 48 -5.85 5.18 1.99
N SER A 49 -5.68 4.02 2.60
CA SER A 49 -4.92 2.95 1.96
C SER A 49 -5.58 2.47 0.68
N PHE A 50 -6.90 2.42 0.64
CA PHE A 50 -7.62 2.01 -0.56
C PHE A 50 -7.34 2.97 -1.74
N SER A 51 -7.50 4.27 -1.48
CA SER A 51 -7.26 5.29 -2.52
C SER A 51 -5.80 5.29 -2.95
N PHE A 52 -4.90 5.12 -2.01
CA PHE A 52 -3.47 5.08 -2.30
C PHE A 52 -3.14 3.90 -3.20
N CYS A 53 -3.68 2.73 -2.92
CA CYS A 53 -3.45 1.54 -3.74
C CYS A 53 -4.02 1.71 -5.14
N LYS A 54 -5.17 2.34 -5.28
CA LYS A 54 -5.73 2.62 -6.61
C LYS A 54 -4.79 3.54 -7.40
N ASN A 55 -4.24 4.54 -6.74
CA ASN A 55 -3.28 5.44 -7.40
C ASN A 55 -2.03 4.69 -7.83
N LEU A 56 -1.56 3.77 -7.00
CA LEU A 56 -0.41 2.94 -7.36
C LEU A 56 -0.69 2.13 -8.62
N ARG A 57 -1.87 1.53 -8.68
CA ARG A 57 -2.26 0.77 -9.86
C ARG A 57 -2.25 1.66 -11.10
N ASP A 58 -2.81 2.87 -10.97
CA ASP A 58 -2.88 3.81 -12.09
C ASP A 58 -1.51 4.25 -12.57
N MET A 59 -0.53 4.24 -11.67
CA MET A 59 0.86 4.54 -12.04
C MET A 59 1.57 3.38 -12.71
N GLY A 60 1.02 2.17 -12.65
CA GLY A 60 1.63 0.99 -13.24
C GLY A 60 2.17 -0.01 -12.24
N VAL A 61 1.98 0.21 -10.96
CA VAL A 61 2.38 -0.75 -9.92
C VAL A 61 1.47 -1.96 -10.02
N LYS A 62 2.08 -3.15 -10.00
CA LYS A 62 1.34 -4.41 -10.12
C LYS A 62 1.16 -5.14 -8.80
N THR A 63 2.06 -4.91 -7.85
CA THR A 63 2.07 -5.68 -6.60
C THR A 63 2.17 -4.75 -5.40
N VAL A 64 1.31 -5.00 -4.43
CA VAL A 64 1.34 -4.27 -3.15
C VAL A 64 1.41 -5.29 -2.03
N ILE A 65 2.30 -5.03 -1.08
CA ILE A 65 2.38 -5.81 0.15
C ILE A 65 1.72 -4.97 1.24
N TYR A 66 0.56 -5.40 1.68
CA TYR A 66 -0.26 -4.65 2.62
C TYR A 66 -0.06 -5.19 4.03
N THR A 67 0.33 -4.33 4.95
CA THR A 67 0.51 -4.67 6.35
C THR A 67 -0.40 -3.81 7.21
N ASP A 68 -1.29 -4.44 7.94
CA ASP A 68 -2.15 -3.73 8.89
C ASP A 68 -1.44 -3.70 10.24
N ILE A 69 -1.12 -2.49 10.69
CA ILE A 69 -0.40 -2.28 11.94
C ILE A 69 -1.33 -1.85 13.08
N SER A 70 -2.63 -1.99 12.89
CA SER A 70 -3.60 -1.63 13.92
C SER A 70 -3.39 -2.49 15.17
N ARG A 71 -3.63 -1.88 16.31
CA ARG A 71 -3.33 -2.53 17.61
C ARG A 71 -4.14 -3.78 17.86
N ASP A 72 -5.30 -3.87 17.27
CA ASP A 72 -6.22 -4.98 17.54
C ASP A 72 -5.91 -6.22 16.73
N GLY A 73 -4.71 -6.27 16.23
CA GLY A 73 -4.15 -7.51 15.78
C GLY A 73 -4.63 -8.03 14.44
N GLY A 74 -4.06 -7.50 13.42
CA GLY A 74 -4.07 -8.18 12.16
C GLY A 74 -5.38 -8.13 11.40
N LEU A 75 -5.69 -9.22 10.74
CA LEU A 75 -6.74 -9.24 9.72
C LEU A 75 -8.08 -9.72 10.26
N GLU A 76 -8.44 -9.31 11.46
CA GLU A 76 -9.71 -9.70 12.05
C GLU A 76 -10.69 -8.53 12.07
N GLY A 77 -11.98 -8.84 12.00
CA GLY A 77 -13.03 -7.84 12.11
C GLY A 77 -12.99 -6.81 10.99
N THR A 78 -12.93 -5.55 11.35
CA THR A 78 -12.97 -4.45 10.38
C THR A 78 -11.77 -4.42 9.46
N ASN A 79 -10.65 -4.97 9.91
CA ASN A 79 -9.43 -4.99 9.11
C ASN A 79 -9.57 -5.90 7.90
N MET A 80 -10.37 -6.95 8.02
CA MET A 80 -10.66 -7.83 6.88
C MET A 80 -11.45 -7.11 5.79
N ASP A 81 -12.34 -6.20 6.19
CA ASP A 81 -13.11 -5.45 5.21
C ASP A 81 -12.20 -4.55 4.37
N ALA A 82 -11.24 -3.90 5.02
CA ALA A 82 -10.27 -3.07 4.31
C ALA A 82 -9.47 -3.92 3.31
N TYR A 83 -9.01 -5.08 3.74
CA TYR A 83 -8.26 -5.97 2.89
C TYR A 83 -9.09 -6.45 1.70
N ARG A 84 -10.35 -6.80 1.94
CA ARG A 84 -11.25 -7.23 0.88
C ARG A 84 -11.46 -6.15 -0.17
N LYS A 85 -11.58 -4.90 0.26
CA LYS A 85 -11.71 -3.79 -0.69
C LYS A 85 -10.49 -3.68 -1.58
N LEU A 86 -9.30 -3.85 -0.99
CA LEU A 86 -8.06 -3.79 -1.75
C LEU A 86 -7.99 -4.92 -2.77
N GLN A 87 -8.49 -6.10 -2.42
CA GLN A 87 -8.50 -7.24 -3.34
C GLN A 87 -9.40 -7.01 -4.54
N GLN A 88 -10.33 -6.09 -4.46
CA GLN A 88 -11.24 -5.79 -5.56
C GLN A 88 -10.65 -4.84 -6.59
N ILE A 89 -9.47 -4.29 -6.33
CA ILE A 89 -8.82 -3.39 -7.28
C ILE A 89 -8.28 -4.21 -8.45
N GLU A 90 -8.88 -4.01 -9.63
CA GLU A 90 -8.43 -4.73 -10.82
C GLU A 90 -7.04 -4.29 -11.25
N GLY A 91 -6.24 -5.25 -11.68
CA GLY A 91 -4.89 -4.98 -12.14
C GLY A 91 -3.86 -4.81 -11.04
N LEU A 92 -4.26 -5.00 -9.80
CA LEU A 92 -3.36 -4.88 -8.67
C LEU A 92 -3.42 -6.16 -7.84
N GLU A 93 -2.27 -6.75 -7.58
CA GLU A 93 -2.17 -7.90 -6.69
C GLU A 93 -1.78 -7.42 -5.30
N VAL A 94 -2.64 -7.68 -4.34
CA VAL A 94 -2.42 -7.27 -2.96
C VAL A 94 -2.15 -8.49 -2.11
N THR A 95 -1.01 -8.49 -1.44
CA THR A 95 -0.61 -9.57 -0.53
C THR A 95 -0.69 -9.06 0.89
N ALA A 96 -1.39 -9.79 1.74
CA ALA A 96 -1.49 -9.43 3.15
C ALA A 96 -0.24 -9.90 3.89
N SER A 97 0.28 -9.04 4.73
CA SER A 97 1.44 -9.34 5.58
C SER A 97 1.14 -8.88 7.00
N GLY A 98 1.51 -9.67 7.94
CA GLY A 98 1.30 -9.36 9.35
C GLY A 98 0.04 -9.98 9.93
#